data_98088f8bb1dbc8d916ac10dea4bb1b37
#
_entry.id   98088f8bb1dbc8d916ac10dea4bb1b37
#
_cell.length_a   1.000
_cell.length_b   1.000
_cell.length_c   1.000
_cell.angle_alpha   90.00
_cell.angle_beta   90.00
_cell.angle_gamma   90.00
#
_symmetry.space_group_name_H-M   'P 1'
#
loop_
_entity.id
_entity.type
_entity.pdbx_description
1 polymer ?
#
loop_
_entity_poly.entity_id
_entity_poly.type
_entity_poly.pdbx_seq_one_letter_code
_entity_poly.pdbx_strand_id
1 'polypeptide(L)'
;LHFFGVGVSGGEEGALKGPSIMPGGSKEGWEALAPIYTKIAAVAEGEPCCRHMGPDGAGHFVKMVHNGIEYGDMQLICEAYDILKNVLGMSAFEMHEAFAEWNKGELDSYLIEITRDILGFKDADGQPLVDRILDTAGQKGTGKWTGIEALELGIPLTLIGEAVFARCLSAIKEERVEASKVLPGPKPKFESDRQAFVEDIRKALYASKMVSYAQGYTLMRA
;
A
#
# COMPACT_ATOMS: atom_id res chain seq x y z
N LEU A 1 24.32 12.65 -25.12
CA LEU A 1 23.97 12.72 -23.71
C LEU A 1 22.80 11.76 -23.44
N HIS A 2 22.99 10.84 -22.48
CA HIS A 2 21.92 9.95 -22.06
C HIS A 2 21.19 10.54 -20.85
N PHE A 3 19.87 10.53 -20.86
CA PHE A 3 19.02 10.94 -19.76
C PHE A 3 18.28 9.72 -19.20
N PHE A 4 18.19 9.63 -17.87
CA PHE A 4 17.48 8.56 -17.18
C PHE A 4 16.39 9.11 -16.27
N GLY A 5 15.17 8.63 -16.46
CA GLY A 5 14.08 8.79 -15.50
C GLY A 5 14.08 7.62 -14.52
N VAL A 6 14.59 7.81 -13.30
CA VAL A 6 14.79 6.74 -12.34
C VAL A 6 13.78 6.85 -11.21
N GLY A 7 12.90 5.85 -11.08
CA GLY A 7 12.06 5.67 -9.91
C GLY A 7 12.84 4.95 -8.80
N VAL A 8 12.61 5.36 -7.55
CA VAL A 8 13.26 4.75 -6.37
C VAL A 8 12.20 4.49 -5.30
N SER A 9 12.27 3.32 -4.65
CA SER A 9 11.41 2.95 -3.53
C SER A 9 12.22 2.35 -2.39
N GLY A 10 11.82 2.65 -1.13
CA GLY A 10 12.47 2.16 0.08
C GLY A 10 12.55 3.19 1.21
N GLY A 11 12.19 4.44 0.96
CA GLY A 11 12.25 5.52 1.94
C GLY A 11 13.66 5.74 2.48
N GLU A 12 13.77 6.22 3.71
CA GLU A 12 15.03 6.52 4.39
C GLU A 12 15.85 5.26 4.66
N GLU A 13 15.21 4.20 5.09
CA GLU A 13 15.87 2.91 5.33
C GLU A 13 16.39 2.28 4.03
N GLY A 14 15.62 2.35 2.96
CA GLY A 14 16.07 1.90 1.64
C GLY A 14 17.24 2.72 1.11
N ALA A 15 17.27 4.03 1.36
CA ALA A 15 18.40 4.87 0.98
C ALA A 15 19.71 4.44 1.69
N LEU A 16 19.60 3.94 2.94
CA LEU A 16 20.74 3.48 3.72
C LEU A 16 21.17 2.03 3.37
N LYS A 17 20.19 1.14 3.22
CA LYS A 17 20.44 -0.32 3.09
C LYS A 17 20.37 -0.86 1.67
N GLY A 18 19.87 -0.07 0.73
CA GLY A 18 19.62 -0.42 -0.66
C GLY A 18 18.14 -0.27 -1.01
N PRO A 19 17.80 0.58 -2.00
CA PRO A 19 16.42 0.76 -2.46
C PRO A 19 16.08 -0.18 -3.61
N SER A 20 14.78 -0.31 -3.92
CA SER A 20 14.35 -0.77 -5.24
C SER A 20 14.53 0.35 -6.25
N ILE A 21 15.16 0.06 -7.40
CA ILE A 21 15.54 1.06 -8.42
C ILE A 21 14.90 0.71 -9.76
N MET A 22 14.19 1.65 -10.34
CA MET A 22 13.43 1.51 -11.58
C MET A 22 13.96 2.47 -12.65
N PRO A 23 15.08 2.16 -13.32
CA PRO A 23 15.66 3.02 -14.34
C PRO A 23 14.92 2.92 -15.68
N GLY A 24 14.56 4.08 -16.23
CA GLY A 24 14.07 4.24 -17.61
C GLY A 24 15.02 5.12 -18.39
N GLY A 25 15.23 4.84 -19.67
CA GLY A 25 16.14 5.58 -20.57
C GLY A 25 16.67 4.71 -21.71
N SER A 26 17.70 5.19 -22.42
CA SER A 26 18.28 4.46 -23.53
C SER A 26 18.95 3.15 -23.09
N LYS A 27 18.92 2.14 -23.94
CA LYS A 27 19.54 0.84 -23.68
C LYS A 27 21.06 0.95 -23.54
N GLU A 28 21.70 1.75 -24.36
CA GLU A 28 23.15 1.97 -24.32
C GLU A 28 23.57 2.64 -22.98
N GLY A 29 22.79 3.61 -22.53
CA GLY A 29 23.01 4.24 -21.23
C GLY A 29 22.79 3.26 -20.07
N TRP A 30 21.79 2.39 -20.18
CA TRP A 30 21.57 1.34 -19.20
C TRP A 30 22.76 0.39 -19.08
N GLU A 31 23.33 -0.07 -20.18
CA GLU A 31 24.50 -0.96 -20.20
C GLU A 31 25.68 -0.35 -19.43
N ALA A 32 25.86 0.97 -19.49
CA ALA A 32 26.89 1.69 -18.74
C ALA A 32 26.56 1.84 -17.25
N LEU A 33 25.29 2.01 -16.87
CA LEU A 33 24.85 2.29 -15.50
C LEU A 33 24.43 1.04 -14.71
N ALA A 34 24.09 -0.05 -15.39
CA ALA A 34 23.63 -1.28 -14.76
C ALA A 34 24.58 -1.80 -13.65
N PRO A 35 25.93 -1.83 -13.83
CA PRO A 35 26.83 -2.30 -12.80
C PRO A 35 26.79 -1.48 -11.50
N ILE A 36 26.43 -0.20 -11.60
CA ILE A 36 26.30 0.70 -10.45
C ILE A 36 24.95 0.48 -9.78
N TYR A 37 23.85 0.56 -10.54
CA TYR A 37 22.50 0.49 -9.99
C TYR A 37 22.20 -0.88 -9.38
N THR A 38 22.60 -1.97 -10.02
CA THR A 38 22.40 -3.32 -9.46
C THR A 38 23.20 -3.56 -8.18
N LYS A 39 24.37 -2.90 -8.04
CA LYS A 39 25.20 -3.03 -6.83
C LYS A 39 24.67 -2.28 -5.62
N ILE A 40 23.97 -1.16 -5.83
CA ILE A 40 23.44 -0.33 -4.74
C ILE A 40 21.96 -0.64 -4.44
N ALA A 41 21.30 -1.45 -5.26
CA ALA A 41 19.92 -1.86 -5.06
C ALA A 41 19.77 -2.83 -3.89
N ALA A 42 18.55 -2.88 -3.32
CA ALA A 42 18.16 -3.98 -2.43
C ALA A 42 18.29 -5.32 -3.16
N VAL A 43 18.50 -6.39 -2.40
CA VAL A 43 18.54 -7.77 -2.90
C VAL A 43 17.38 -8.54 -2.28
N ALA A 44 16.54 -9.14 -3.12
CA ALA A 44 15.46 -10.02 -2.71
C ALA A 44 15.62 -11.37 -3.43
N GLU A 45 15.52 -12.47 -2.71
CA GLU A 45 15.68 -13.84 -3.25
C GLU A 45 16.99 -14.06 -4.05
N GLY A 46 18.04 -13.33 -3.69
CA GLY A 46 19.34 -13.40 -4.37
C GLY A 46 19.48 -12.52 -5.61
N GLU A 47 18.45 -11.81 -6.01
CA GLU A 47 18.43 -10.94 -7.19
C GLU A 47 18.36 -9.46 -6.78
N PRO A 48 19.08 -8.55 -7.48
CA PRO A 48 18.99 -7.12 -7.21
C PRO A 48 17.61 -6.58 -7.63
N CYS A 49 16.98 -5.81 -6.74
CA CYS A 49 15.73 -5.10 -7.01
C CYS A 49 15.95 -3.91 -7.97
N CYS A 50 16.56 -4.19 -9.11
CA CYS A 50 16.88 -3.19 -10.13
C CYS A 50 16.89 -3.83 -11.52
N ARG A 51 16.06 -3.30 -12.41
CA ARG A 51 15.98 -3.72 -13.82
C ARG A 51 15.66 -2.54 -14.71
N HIS A 52 16.16 -2.53 -15.95
CA HIS A 52 15.76 -1.54 -16.95
C HIS A 52 14.26 -1.65 -17.24
N MET A 53 13.51 -0.56 -17.03
CA MET A 53 12.04 -0.54 -17.16
C MET A 53 11.56 -0.27 -18.56
N GLY A 54 12.40 0.34 -19.41
CA GLY A 54 12.06 0.71 -20.77
C GLY A 54 12.67 2.05 -21.17
N PRO A 55 12.30 2.59 -22.32
CA PRO A 55 12.82 3.86 -22.82
C PRO A 55 12.29 5.06 -22.00
N ASP A 56 12.90 6.21 -22.20
CA ASP A 56 12.45 7.52 -21.73
C ASP A 56 12.04 7.56 -20.24
N GLY A 57 10.81 7.95 -19.94
CA GLY A 57 10.24 8.07 -18.61
C GLY A 57 9.72 6.76 -17.99
N ALA A 58 9.95 5.59 -18.59
CA ALA A 58 9.37 4.32 -18.15
C ALA A 58 9.65 4.02 -16.67
N GLY A 59 10.83 4.37 -16.16
CA GLY A 59 11.16 4.19 -14.74
C GLY A 59 10.29 5.03 -13.81
N HIS A 60 9.99 6.27 -14.16
CA HIS A 60 9.07 7.12 -13.42
C HIS A 60 7.63 6.61 -13.49
N PHE A 61 7.21 6.13 -14.66
CA PHE A 61 5.88 5.55 -14.83
C PHE A 61 5.68 4.31 -13.95
N VAL A 62 6.62 3.37 -13.97
CA VAL A 62 6.58 2.18 -13.12
C VAL A 62 6.55 2.56 -11.64
N LYS A 63 7.37 3.54 -11.21
CA LYS A 63 7.35 4.02 -9.80
C LYS A 63 6.03 4.67 -9.43
N MET A 64 5.43 5.43 -10.31
CA MET A 64 4.11 6.03 -10.11
C MET A 64 3.03 4.96 -9.89
N VAL A 65 2.98 3.95 -10.77
CA VAL A 65 2.02 2.83 -10.66
C VAL A 65 2.28 1.98 -9.42
N HIS A 66 3.55 1.71 -9.08
CA HIS A 66 3.92 1.07 -7.82
C HIS A 66 3.27 1.78 -6.61
N ASN A 67 3.36 3.09 -6.55
CA ASN A 67 2.73 3.84 -5.46
C ASN A 67 1.20 3.78 -5.51
N GLY A 68 0.60 3.69 -6.69
CA GLY A 68 -0.84 3.45 -6.84
C GLY A 68 -1.25 2.11 -6.21
N ILE A 69 -0.53 1.03 -6.52
CA ILE A 69 -0.73 -0.30 -5.90
C ILE A 69 -0.59 -0.22 -4.38
N GLU A 70 0.44 0.47 -3.88
CA GLU A 70 0.67 0.66 -2.44
C GLU A 70 -0.48 1.40 -1.75
N TYR A 71 -1.11 2.39 -2.41
CA TYR A 71 -2.33 3.04 -1.91
C TYR A 71 -3.47 2.05 -1.78
N GLY A 72 -3.65 1.17 -2.78
CA GLY A 72 -4.62 0.08 -2.73
C GLY A 72 -4.37 -0.84 -1.53
N ASP A 73 -3.14 -1.32 -1.37
CA ASP A 73 -2.77 -2.20 -0.26
C ASP A 73 -3.03 -1.57 1.12
N MET A 74 -2.69 -0.30 1.29
CA MET A 74 -2.95 0.41 2.55
C MET A 74 -4.45 0.59 2.82
N GLN A 75 -5.25 0.88 1.79
CA GLN A 75 -6.71 0.98 1.93
C GLN A 75 -7.31 -0.36 2.34
N LEU A 76 -6.91 -1.45 1.70
CA LEU A 76 -7.38 -2.80 2.03
C LEU A 76 -7.04 -3.20 3.47
N ILE A 77 -5.86 -2.84 3.95
CA ILE A 77 -5.46 -3.04 5.36
C ILE A 77 -6.37 -2.22 6.30
N CYS A 78 -6.66 -0.97 5.94
CA CYS A 78 -7.57 -0.12 6.73
C CYS A 78 -8.99 -0.70 6.79
N GLU A 79 -9.50 -1.26 5.69
CA GLU A 79 -10.82 -1.91 5.65
C GLU A 79 -10.84 -3.19 6.50
N ALA A 80 -9.80 -4.02 6.41
CA ALA A 80 -9.65 -5.18 7.29
C ALA A 80 -9.62 -4.77 8.77
N TYR A 81 -8.83 -3.75 9.10
CA TYR A 81 -8.77 -3.16 10.45
C TYR A 81 -10.15 -2.68 10.92
N ASP A 82 -10.88 -1.96 10.08
CA ASP A 82 -12.20 -1.42 10.43
C ASP A 82 -13.19 -2.54 10.74
N ILE A 83 -13.22 -3.59 9.91
CA ILE A 83 -14.09 -4.77 10.13
C ILE A 83 -13.71 -5.49 11.42
N LEU A 84 -12.43 -5.76 11.65
CA LEU A 84 -11.95 -6.43 12.85
C LEU A 84 -12.30 -5.64 14.12
N LYS A 85 -12.12 -4.32 14.08
CA LYS A 85 -12.40 -3.42 15.21
C LYS A 85 -13.88 -3.21 15.44
N ASN A 86 -14.63 -2.79 14.42
CA ASN A 86 -15.99 -2.27 14.57
C ASN A 86 -17.08 -3.34 14.41
N VAL A 87 -16.83 -4.43 13.69
CA VAL A 87 -17.77 -5.55 13.57
C VAL A 87 -17.49 -6.62 14.61
N LEU A 88 -16.22 -7.02 14.77
CA LEU A 88 -15.83 -8.07 15.72
C LEU A 88 -15.47 -7.54 17.11
N GLY A 89 -15.31 -6.23 17.29
CA GLY A 89 -14.92 -5.63 18.56
C GLY A 89 -13.54 -6.03 19.05
N MET A 90 -12.60 -6.33 18.12
CA MET A 90 -11.24 -6.73 18.49
C MET A 90 -10.45 -5.55 19.05
N SER A 91 -9.71 -5.80 20.11
CA SER A 91 -8.72 -4.88 20.65
C SER A 91 -7.52 -4.75 19.68
N ALA A 92 -6.72 -3.69 19.83
CA ALA A 92 -5.49 -3.54 19.07
C ALA A 92 -4.54 -4.73 19.25
N PHE A 93 -4.47 -5.31 20.46
CA PHE A 93 -3.63 -6.48 20.69
C PHE A 93 -4.16 -7.75 20.00
N GLU A 94 -5.46 -8.01 20.00
CA GLU A 94 -6.04 -9.14 19.26
C GLU A 94 -5.81 -8.98 17.75
N MET A 95 -5.89 -7.76 17.23
CA MET A 95 -5.57 -7.48 15.83
C MET A 95 -4.06 -7.65 15.54
N HIS A 96 -3.18 -7.23 16.45
CA HIS A 96 -1.74 -7.50 16.38
C HIS A 96 -1.46 -9.01 16.21
N GLU A 97 -2.08 -9.86 17.03
CA GLU A 97 -1.91 -11.32 16.94
C GLU A 97 -2.43 -11.87 15.60
N ALA A 98 -3.57 -11.37 15.10
CA ALA A 98 -4.09 -11.77 13.80
C ALA A 98 -3.14 -11.40 12.66
N PHE A 99 -2.64 -10.16 12.62
CA PHE A 99 -1.67 -9.73 11.60
C PHE A 99 -0.31 -10.43 11.76
N ALA A 100 0.11 -10.77 12.99
CA ALA A 100 1.31 -11.57 13.22
C ALA A 100 1.18 -12.98 12.62
N GLU A 101 0.01 -13.59 12.71
CA GLU A 101 -0.25 -14.89 12.08
C GLU A 101 -0.33 -14.77 10.57
N TRP A 102 -1.02 -13.76 10.05
CA TRP A 102 -1.13 -13.52 8.60
C TRP A 102 0.22 -13.26 7.94
N ASN A 103 1.16 -12.63 8.64
CA ASN A 103 2.51 -12.36 8.14
C ASN A 103 3.43 -13.60 8.07
N LYS A 104 2.94 -14.78 8.49
CA LYS A 104 3.67 -16.06 8.33
C LYS A 104 3.30 -16.82 7.06
N GLY A 105 2.30 -16.38 6.33
CA GLY A 105 1.73 -17.05 5.16
C GLY A 105 1.71 -16.17 3.91
N GLU A 106 0.69 -16.32 3.08
CA GLU A 106 0.59 -15.65 1.76
C GLU A 106 0.51 -14.11 1.85
N LEU A 107 0.18 -13.57 3.03
CA LEU A 107 0.15 -12.13 3.26
C LEU A 107 1.49 -11.57 3.74
N ASP A 108 2.53 -12.40 3.90
CA ASP A 108 3.87 -11.94 4.29
C ASP A 108 4.33 -10.79 3.41
N SER A 109 4.50 -9.63 4.02
CA SER A 109 4.91 -8.40 3.35
C SER A 109 5.26 -7.30 4.34
N TYR A 110 6.07 -6.35 3.90
CA TYR A 110 6.45 -5.19 4.69
C TYR A 110 5.23 -4.44 5.28
N LEU A 111 4.18 -4.20 4.50
CA LEU A 111 2.99 -3.48 4.99
C LEU A 111 2.22 -4.28 6.05
N ILE A 112 2.13 -5.59 5.93
CA ILE A 112 1.50 -6.44 6.96
C ILE A 112 2.37 -6.50 8.21
N GLU A 113 3.69 -6.59 8.06
CA GLU A 113 4.64 -6.57 9.16
C GLU A 113 4.54 -5.27 9.98
N ILE A 114 4.64 -4.12 9.33
CA ILE A 114 4.54 -2.84 10.05
C ILE A 114 3.13 -2.61 10.63
N THR A 115 2.08 -3.13 10.00
CA THR A 115 0.71 -3.08 10.57
C THR A 115 0.64 -3.87 11.87
N ARG A 116 1.20 -5.08 11.90
CA ARG A 116 1.38 -5.87 13.13
C ARG A 116 2.07 -5.04 14.22
N ASP A 117 3.18 -4.42 13.89
CA ASP A 117 3.99 -3.67 14.87
C ASP A 117 3.27 -2.42 15.36
N ILE A 118 2.60 -1.68 14.47
CA ILE A 118 1.76 -0.52 14.83
C ILE A 118 0.65 -0.93 15.81
N LEU A 119 -0.04 -2.03 15.55
CA LEU A 119 -1.13 -2.52 16.41
C LEU A 119 -0.64 -2.99 17.78
N GLY A 120 0.59 -3.50 17.87
CA GLY A 120 1.23 -3.90 19.12
C GLY A 120 1.86 -2.74 19.90
N PHE A 121 2.06 -1.57 19.27
CA PHE A 121 2.76 -0.46 19.87
C PHE A 121 1.90 0.27 20.92
N LYS A 122 2.46 0.45 22.11
CA LYS A 122 1.82 1.14 23.22
C LYS A 122 2.49 2.48 23.51
N ASP A 123 1.68 3.47 23.85
CA ASP A 123 2.14 4.76 24.34
C ASP A 123 2.71 4.64 25.77
N ALA A 124 3.27 5.73 26.28
CA ALA A 124 3.89 5.80 27.60
C ALA A 124 2.94 5.42 28.76
N ASP A 125 1.64 5.57 28.58
CA ASP A 125 0.60 5.19 29.54
C ASP A 125 0.07 3.75 29.37
N GLY A 126 0.68 2.98 28.46
CA GLY A 126 0.31 1.59 28.18
C GLY A 126 -0.89 1.39 27.26
N GLN A 127 -1.47 2.47 26.72
CA GLN A 127 -2.58 2.38 25.78
C GLN A 127 -2.08 2.21 24.33
N PRO A 128 -2.86 1.56 23.44
CA PRO A 128 -2.49 1.43 22.04
C PRO A 128 -2.33 2.81 21.38
N LEU A 129 -1.14 3.09 20.83
CA LEU A 129 -0.89 4.38 20.17
C LEU A 129 -1.76 4.57 18.93
N VAL A 130 -2.10 3.50 18.22
CA VAL A 130 -2.95 3.55 17.01
C VAL A 130 -4.30 4.23 17.27
N ASP A 131 -4.86 4.12 18.46
CA ASP A 131 -6.13 4.76 18.81
C ASP A 131 -6.02 6.29 19.03
N ARG A 132 -4.79 6.81 19.06
CA ARG A 132 -4.48 8.24 19.26
C ARG A 132 -3.93 8.92 18.01
N ILE A 133 -3.66 8.16 16.96
CA ILE A 133 -3.20 8.69 15.69
C ILE A 133 -4.37 9.35 14.96
N LEU A 134 -4.12 10.54 14.41
CA LEU A 134 -5.10 11.26 13.60
C LEU A 134 -5.46 10.43 12.35
N ASP A 135 -6.76 10.18 12.17
CA ASP A 135 -7.30 9.37 11.08
C ASP A 135 -7.43 10.16 9.76
N THR A 136 -6.36 10.80 9.36
CA THR A 136 -6.24 11.49 8.07
C THR A 136 -5.04 11.00 7.30
N ALA A 137 -5.17 10.86 5.99
CA ALA A 137 -4.08 10.48 5.11
C ALA A 137 -3.93 11.50 3.98
N GLY A 138 -2.74 12.09 3.89
CA GLY A 138 -2.39 12.96 2.78
C GLY A 138 -2.00 12.17 1.53
N GLN A 139 -1.84 12.89 0.41
CA GLN A 139 -1.30 12.34 -0.83
C GLN A 139 -0.19 13.22 -1.40
N LYS A 140 0.83 12.59 -1.99
CA LYS A 140 1.93 13.29 -2.68
C LYS A 140 1.72 13.36 -4.21
N GLY A 141 0.58 12.91 -4.71
CA GLY A 141 0.17 13.00 -6.11
C GLY A 141 0.36 11.72 -6.94
N THR A 142 1.22 10.79 -6.55
CA THR A 142 1.51 9.58 -7.37
C THR A 142 0.31 8.68 -7.58
N GLY A 143 -0.50 8.44 -6.55
CA GLY A 143 -1.76 7.69 -6.69
C GLY A 143 -2.76 8.40 -7.60
N LYS A 144 -2.89 9.73 -7.46
CA LYS A 144 -3.73 10.57 -8.34
C LYS A 144 -3.27 10.47 -9.79
N TRP A 145 -1.98 10.62 -10.05
CA TRP A 145 -1.44 10.51 -11.41
C TRP A 145 -1.63 9.13 -12.01
N THR A 146 -1.51 8.07 -11.21
CA THR A 146 -1.83 6.70 -11.65
C THR A 146 -3.28 6.61 -12.13
N GLY A 147 -4.22 7.21 -11.39
CA GLY A 147 -5.63 7.25 -11.76
C GLY A 147 -5.89 8.07 -13.04
N ILE A 148 -5.25 9.23 -13.19
CA ILE A 148 -5.37 10.08 -14.39
C ILE A 148 -4.87 9.31 -15.62
N GLU A 149 -3.69 8.70 -15.53
CA GLU A 149 -3.11 7.93 -16.64
C GLU A 149 -3.99 6.74 -17.04
N ALA A 150 -4.56 6.05 -16.05
CA ALA A 150 -5.51 4.97 -16.34
C ALA A 150 -6.75 5.45 -17.09
N LEU A 151 -7.27 6.63 -16.76
CA LEU A 151 -8.41 7.24 -17.48
C LEU A 151 -8.01 7.64 -18.91
N GLU A 152 -6.83 8.23 -19.11
CA GLU A 152 -6.33 8.62 -20.43
C GLU A 152 -6.12 7.38 -21.33
N LEU A 153 -5.66 6.28 -20.77
CA LEU A 153 -5.42 5.02 -21.50
C LEU A 153 -6.65 4.11 -21.57
N GLY A 154 -7.76 4.46 -20.92
CA GLY A 154 -8.98 3.65 -20.88
C GLY A 154 -8.83 2.33 -20.11
N ILE A 155 -7.93 2.29 -19.11
CA ILE A 155 -7.65 1.10 -18.31
C ILE A 155 -8.49 1.10 -17.01
N PRO A 156 -9.16 -0.01 -16.68
CA PRO A 156 -9.92 -0.10 -15.43
C PRO A 156 -8.98 -0.13 -14.22
N LEU A 157 -9.13 0.85 -13.32
CA LEU A 157 -8.28 1.03 -12.13
C LEU A 157 -9.15 1.28 -10.88
N THR A 158 -10.23 0.54 -10.74
CA THR A 158 -11.28 0.83 -9.75
C THR A 158 -10.80 0.75 -8.31
N LEU A 159 -10.04 -0.29 -7.93
CA LEU A 159 -9.54 -0.47 -6.57
C LEU A 159 -8.52 0.63 -6.20
N ILE A 160 -7.54 0.86 -7.05
CA ILE A 160 -6.52 1.91 -6.81
C ILE A 160 -7.16 3.30 -6.82
N GLY A 161 -8.12 3.53 -7.72
CA GLY A 161 -8.88 4.78 -7.77
C GLY A 161 -9.65 5.04 -6.48
N GLU A 162 -10.36 4.03 -5.97
CA GLU A 162 -11.07 4.13 -4.69
C GLU A 162 -10.13 4.45 -3.52
N ALA A 163 -8.96 3.82 -3.47
CA ALA A 163 -7.96 4.12 -2.44
C ALA A 163 -7.49 5.59 -2.48
N VAL A 164 -7.40 6.20 -3.66
CA VAL A 164 -7.09 7.64 -3.80
C VAL A 164 -8.24 8.49 -3.26
N PHE A 165 -9.48 8.17 -3.61
CA PHE A 165 -10.66 8.90 -3.11
C PHE A 165 -10.86 8.73 -1.61
N ALA A 166 -10.60 7.55 -1.06
CA ALA A 166 -10.63 7.31 0.39
C ALA A 166 -9.66 8.23 1.14
N ARG A 167 -8.45 8.49 0.60
CA ARG A 167 -7.53 9.47 1.16
C ARG A 167 -8.08 10.89 1.09
N CYS A 168 -8.70 11.27 -0.04
CA CYS A 168 -9.33 12.58 -0.17
C CYS A 168 -10.44 12.74 0.88
N LEU A 169 -11.29 11.72 1.06
CA LEU A 169 -12.34 11.72 2.07
C LEU A 169 -11.76 11.78 3.49
N SER A 170 -10.69 11.05 3.77
CA SER A 170 -10.04 11.09 5.10
C SER A 170 -9.51 12.48 5.45
N ALA A 171 -9.06 13.25 4.46
CA ALA A 171 -8.45 14.57 4.67
C ALA A 171 -9.45 15.65 5.12
N ILE A 172 -10.75 15.49 4.82
CA ILE A 172 -11.81 16.42 5.24
C ILE A 172 -12.38 16.07 6.63
N LYS A 173 -11.48 15.94 7.63
CA LYS A 173 -11.82 15.46 8.98
C LYS A 173 -12.96 16.22 9.64
N GLU A 174 -12.95 17.54 9.58
CA GLU A 174 -13.96 18.39 10.22
C GLU A 174 -15.35 18.11 9.64
N GLU A 175 -15.47 18.04 8.32
CA GLU A 175 -16.73 17.71 7.64
C GLU A 175 -17.23 16.30 7.99
N ARG A 176 -16.33 15.30 8.03
CA ARG A 176 -16.67 13.93 8.46
C ARG A 176 -17.19 13.91 9.90
N VAL A 177 -16.59 14.66 10.80
CA VAL A 177 -17.01 14.76 12.20
C VAL A 177 -18.40 15.42 12.31
N GLU A 178 -18.65 16.51 11.57
CA GLU A 178 -19.98 17.14 11.57
C GLU A 178 -21.04 16.20 10.96
N ALA A 179 -20.74 15.53 9.85
CA ALA A 179 -21.63 14.56 9.25
C ALA A 179 -21.97 13.40 10.20
N SER A 180 -21.02 12.91 10.97
CA SER A 180 -21.22 11.81 11.92
C SER A 180 -22.22 12.13 13.05
N LYS A 181 -22.46 13.42 13.34
CA LYS A 181 -23.44 13.85 14.35
C LYS A 181 -24.88 13.74 13.87
N VAL A 182 -25.10 13.74 12.56
CA VAL A 182 -26.43 13.78 11.93
C VAL A 182 -26.75 12.54 11.09
N LEU A 183 -25.76 11.86 10.57
CA LEU A 183 -25.91 10.66 9.77
C LEU A 183 -25.78 9.41 10.65
N PRO A 184 -26.84 8.59 10.78
CA PRO A 184 -26.73 7.35 11.53
C PRO A 184 -25.86 6.34 10.77
N GLY A 185 -24.86 5.79 11.44
CA GLY A 185 -24.07 4.68 10.93
C GLY A 185 -24.71 3.31 11.24
N PRO A 186 -24.28 2.24 10.57
CA PRO A 186 -24.70 0.89 10.89
C PRO A 186 -24.23 0.51 12.31
N LYS A 187 -25.04 -0.29 12.98
CA LYS A 187 -24.69 -0.92 14.27
C LYS A 187 -24.61 -2.43 14.05
N PRO A 188 -23.52 -2.94 13.49
CA PRO A 188 -23.41 -4.35 13.17
C PRO A 188 -23.48 -5.18 14.46
N LYS A 189 -24.23 -6.28 14.41
CA LYS A 189 -24.19 -7.35 15.40
C LYS A 189 -23.59 -8.56 14.71
N PHE A 190 -22.52 -9.08 15.26
CA PHE A 190 -21.89 -10.29 14.74
C PHE A 190 -22.31 -11.47 15.62
N GLU A 191 -22.97 -12.46 15.02
CA GLU A 191 -23.56 -13.62 15.73
C GLU A 191 -23.05 -14.96 15.18
N SER A 192 -22.01 -14.95 14.33
CA SER A 192 -21.45 -16.13 13.70
C SER A 192 -20.10 -16.53 14.34
N ASP A 193 -19.46 -17.58 13.81
CA ASP A 193 -18.13 -18.00 14.24
C ASP A 193 -17.09 -16.91 13.97
N ARG A 194 -16.57 -16.32 15.04
CA ARG A 194 -15.59 -15.23 15.01
C ARG A 194 -14.28 -15.66 14.34
N GLN A 195 -13.81 -16.88 14.63
CA GLN A 195 -12.54 -17.37 14.10
C GLN A 195 -12.63 -17.64 12.60
N ALA A 196 -13.71 -18.24 12.17
CA ALA A 196 -13.98 -18.46 10.74
C ALA A 196 -14.07 -17.12 9.99
N PHE A 197 -14.70 -16.10 10.58
CA PHE A 197 -14.82 -14.79 9.95
C PHE A 197 -13.49 -14.03 9.87
N VAL A 198 -12.62 -14.13 10.87
CA VAL A 198 -11.25 -13.59 10.82
C VAL A 198 -10.46 -14.22 9.67
N GLU A 199 -10.63 -15.53 9.45
CA GLU A 199 -10.01 -16.24 8.33
C GLU A 199 -10.61 -15.81 6.97
N ASP A 200 -11.89 -15.51 6.91
CA ASP A 200 -12.52 -14.98 5.68
C ASP A 200 -12.02 -13.56 5.37
N ILE A 201 -11.80 -12.71 6.39
CA ILE A 201 -11.15 -11.40 6.21
C ILE A 201 -9.72 -11.57 5.67
N ARG A 202 -8.94 -12.51 6.19
CA ARG A 202 -7.59 -12.82 5.70
C ARG A 202 -7.61 -13.17 4.21
N LYS A 203 -8.50 -14.07 3.81
CA LYS A 203 -8.66 -14.50 2.40
C LYS A 203 -9.12 -13.35 1.51
N ALA A 204 -10.07 -12.55 1.99
CA ALA A 204 -10.56 -11.39 1.25
C ALA A 204 -9.44 -10.36 1.04
N LEU A 205 -8.65 -10.07 2.08
CA LEU A 205 -7.49 -9.19 1.98
C LEU A 205 -6.48 -9.70 0.96
N TYR A 206 -6.13 -10.99 0.99
CA TYR A 206 -5.22 -11.61 0.02
C TYR A 206 -5.74 -11.49 -1.41
N ALA A 207 -7.00 -11.88 -1.66
CA ALA A 207 -7.61 -11.80 -2.98
C ALA A 207 -7.66 -10.35 -3.50
N SER A 208 -7.99 -9.40 -2.64
CA SER A 208 -8.06 -7.98 -3.01
C SER A 208 -6.68 -7.39 -3.31
N LYS A 209 -5.64 -7.79 -2.59
CA LYS A 209 -4.24 -7.43 -2.92
C LYS A 209 -3.86 -7.93 -4.31
N MET A 210 -4.22 -9.17 -4.67
CA MET A 210 -4.00 -9.68 -6.03
C MET A 210 -4.69 -8.81 -7.09
N VAL A 211 -5.90 -8.32 -6.83
CA VAL A 211 -6.61 -7.41 -7.75
C VAL A 211 -5.89 -6.07 -7.86
N SER A 212 -5.40 -5.50 -6.75
CA SER A 212 -4.60 -4.26 -6.76
C SER A 212 -3.37 -4.38 -7.67
N TYR A 213 -2.61 -5.46 -7.50
CA TYR A 213 -1.45 -5.75 -8.36
C TYR A 213 -1.85 -5.96 -9.82
N ALA A 214 -2.91 -6.73 -10.08
CA ALA A 214 -3.39 -6.99 -11.44
C ALA A 214 -3.78 -5.70 -12.16
N GLN A 215 -4.45 -4.76 -11.49
CA GLN A 215 -4.79 -3.45 -12.04
C GLN A 215 -3.54 -2.63 -12.38
N GLY A 216 -2.56 -2.58 -11.47
CA GLY A 216 -1.30 -1.90 -11.72
C GLY A 216 -0.52 -2.50 -12.89
N TYR A 217 -0.39 -3.83 -12.96
CA TYR A 217 0.28 -4.50 -14.08
C TYR A 217 -0.45 -4.31 -15.41
N THR A 218 -1.78 -4.29 -15.40
CA THR A 218 -2.56 -4.00 -16.60
C THR A 218 -2.28 -2.60 -17.11
N LEU A 219 -2.22 -1.61 -16.21
CA LEU A 219 -1.85 -0.24 -16.58
C LEU A 219 -0.42 -0.14 -17.11
N MET A 220 0.54 -0.85 -16.52
CA MET A 220 1.93 -0.85 -16.99
C MET A 220 2.13 -1.51 -18.36
N ARG A 221 1.16 -2.30 -18.83
CA ARG A 221 1.20 -2.97 -20.14
C ARG A 221 0.54 -2.15 -21.26
N ALA A 222 -0.24 -1.15 -20.93
CA ALA A 222 -0.90 -0.28 -21.89
C ALA A 222 0.03 0.78 -22.45
#